data_9f665c16ebd90a3b04955bf7bef19045
#
_entry.id   9f665c16ebd90a3b04955bf7bef19045
#
_cell.length_a   1.000
_cell.length_b   1.000
_cell.length_c   1.000
_cell.angle_alpha   90.00
_cell.angle_beta   90.00
_cell.angle_gamma   90.00
#
_symmetry.space_group_name_H-M   'P 1'
#
loop_
_entity.id
_entity.type
_entity.pdbx_description
1 polymer ?
#
loop_
_entity_poly.entity_id
_entity_poly.type
_entity_poly.pdbx_seq_one_letter_code
_entity_poly.pdbx_strand_id
1 'polypeptide(L)'
;MVIIDRLCHASLIDGAKLSGAILRSFPHNNLDKLEKILDATCKANNKDNRILIVTEGIFSMDGDSPDLYKIVNLKKKYNALLLVDEAHSFGICGEIGKGKLSEYNLSEHADFIMATFGKSAGAAGAVTATSKIWRDLIINKARSFIYSTAPMPSQAAAASEGLKIIQEDEGNLRREKLDSNINLLCTKLNLKRPEGAILPIMVGEESASIEISNKLFESGIYAPAIRYPTVARGSARIRITLSSDHTNTNITELADILLSQKIIK
;
A
#
# COMPACT_ATOMS: atom_id res chain seq x y z
N MET A 1 -8.13 21.43 -0.92
CA MET A 1 -8.98 20.25 -0.58
C MET A 1 -8.16 18.99 -0.74
N VAL A 2 -8.33 17.99 0.13
CA VAL A 2 -7.78 16.64 -0.01
C VAL A 2 -8.93 15.67 -0.26
N ILE A 3 -8.83 14.86 -1.32
CA ILE A 3 -9.81 13.82 -1.67
C ILE A 3 -9.09 12.48 -1.59
N ILE A 4 -9.50 11.60 -0.67
CA ILE A 4 -8.76 10.40 -0.29
C ILE A 4 -9.62 9.15 -0.40
N ASP A 5 -9.04 8.02 -0.84
CA ASP A 5 -9.69 6.74 -0.70
C ASP A 5 -9.86 6.41 0.79
N ARG A 6 -11.05 5.94 1.16
CA ARG A 6 -11.37 5.72 2.60
C ARG A 6 -10.56 4.60 3.25
N LEU A 7 -9.92 3.73 2.49
CA LEU A 7 -9.04 2.67 3.00
C LEU A 7 -7.56 3.04 2.98
N CYS A 8 -7.21 4.28 2.62
CA CYS A 8 -5.84 4.75 2.77
C CYS A 8 -5.36 4.63 4.22
N HIS A 9 -4.07 4.40 4.38
CA HIS A 9 -3.41 4.26 5.67
C HIS A 9 -3.74 5.43 6.61
N ALA A 10 -3.87 5.13 7.91
CA ALA A 10 -4.23 6.10 8.93
C ALA A 10 -3.35 7.36 8.91
N SER A 11 -2.05 7.23 8.65
CA SER A 11 -1.13 8.36 8.56
C SER A 11 -1.49 9.36 7.45
N LEU A 12 -2.02 8.89 6.31
CA LEU A 12 -2.47 9.75 5.22
C LEU A 12 -3.75 10.51 5.60
N ILE A 13 -4.68 9.80 6.26
CA ILE A 13 -5.94 10.39 6.77
C ILE A 13 -5.63 11.43 7.85
N ASP A 14 -4.76 11.10 8.80
CA ASP A 14 -4.42 12.01 9.90
C ASP A 14 -3.59 13.19 9.39
N GLY A 15 -2.65 12.98 8.45
CA GLY A 15 -1.94 14.06 7.77
C GLY A 15 -2.89 15.01 7.04
N ALA A 16 -3.90 14.47 6.35
CA ALA A 16 -4.93 15.28 5.69
C ALA A 16 -5.75 16.11 6.69
N LYS A 17 -6.15 15.54 7.83
CA LYS A 17 -6.84 16.26 8.91
C LYS A 17 -5.97 17.36 9.51
N LEU A 18 -4.72 17.05 9.84
CA LEU A 18 -3.76 18.00 10.44
C LEU A 18 -3.40 19.15 9.49
N SER A 19 -3.54 18.97 8.18
CA SER A 19 -3.28 20.03 7.20
C SER A 19 -4.28 21.20 7.28
N GLY A 20 -5.43 21.03 7.94
CA GLY A 20 -6.53 21.99 7.95
C GLY A 20 -7.28 22.10 6.61
N ALA A 21 -6.91 21.32 5.59
CA ALA A 21 -7.61 21.30 4.32
C ALA A 21 -8.99 20.63 4.44
N ILE A 22 -9.92 21.02 3.58
CA ILE A 22 -11.21 20.32 3.48
C ILE A 22 -10.93 18.88 3.06
N LEU A 23 -11.28 17.91 3.92
CA LEU A 23 -11.13 16.49 3.65
C LEU A 23 -12.43 15.90 3.12
N ARG A 24 -12.34 15.18 1.99
CA ARG A 24 -13.42 14.37 1.42
C ARG A 24 -12.89 12.95 1.21
N SER A 25 -13.66 11.94 1.56
CA SER A 25 -13.35 10.56 1.26
C SER A 25 -14.29 9.99 0.22
N PHE A 26 -13.78 9.11 -0.63
CA PHE A 26 -14.61 8.31 -1.53
C PHE A 26 -14.54 6.82 -1.14
N PRO A 27 -15.59 6.05 -1.43
CA PRO A 27 -15.59 4.61 -1.17
C PRO A 27 -14.44 3.92 -1.91
N HIS A 28 -13.86 2.93 -1.27
CA HIS A 28 -12.69 2.22 -1.78
C HIS A 28 -12.82 1.83 -3.24
N ASN A 29 -11.82 2.24 -4.03
CA ASN A 29 -11.72 2.01 -5.48
C ASN A 29 -12.91 2.49 -6.32
N ASN A 30 -13.83 3.31 -5.73
CA ASN A 30 -14.97 3.85 -6.45
C ASN A 30 -14.59 5.16 -7.18
N LEU A 31 -13.98 5.01 -8.35
CA LEU A 31 -13.49 6.15 -9.13
C LEU A 31 -14.62 7.00 -9.75
N ASP A 32 -15.80 6.45 -9.92
CA ASP A 32 -16.97 7.22 -10.36
C ASP A 32 -17.44 8.18 -9.25
N LYS A 33 -17.33 7.76 -7.98
CA LYS A 33 -17.58 8.67 -6.85
C LYS A 33 -16.49 9.72 -6.71
N LEU A 34 -15.22 9.33 -6.92
CA LEU A 34 -14.10 10.28 -6.99
C LEU A 34 -14.38 11.36 -8.03
N GLU A 35 -14.77 10.96 -9.25
CA GLU A 35 -15.04 11.91 -10.34
C GLU A 35 -16.21 12.85 -9.99
N LYS A 36 -17.29 12.34 -9.39
CA LYS A 36 -18.40 13.19 -8.93
C LYS A 36 -17.99 14.22 -7.90
N ILE A 37 -17.07 13.87 -6.98
CA ILE A 37 -16.55 14.81 -5.98
C ILE A 37 -15.69 15.88 -6.66
N LEU A 38 -14.82 15.48 -7.60
CA LEU A 38 -13.98 16.39 -8.38
C LEU A 38 -14.82 17.39 -9.17
N ASP A 39 -15.82 16.90 -9.89
CA ASP A 39 -16.75 17.72 -10.70
C ASP A 39 -17.51 18.75 -9.84
N ALA A 40 -18.08 18.30 -8.71
CA ALA A 40 -18.77 19.19 -7.78
C ALA A 40 -17.82 20.26 -7.18
N THR A 41 -16.56 19.88 -6.89
CA THR A 41 -15.56 20.80 -6.37
C THR A 41 -15.18 21.88 -7.38
N CYS A 42 -14.98 21.50 -8.63
CA CYS A 42 -14.63 22.45 -9.70
C CYS A 42 -15.80 23.37 -10.04
N LYS A 43 -17.05 22.88 -10.03
CA LYS A 43 -18.24 23.71 -10.27
C LYS A 43 -18.53 24.73 -9.17
N ALA A 44 -18.09 24.46 -7.93
CA ALA A 44 -18.24 25.41 -6.82
C ALA A 44 -17.35 26.66 -6.95
N ASN A 45 -16.61 26.81 -8.04
CA ASN A 45 -15.96 28.00 -8.61
C ASN A 45 -15.04 28.77 -7.68
N ASN A 46 -14.19 28.05 -6.94
CA ASN A 46 -13.08 28.68 -6.23
C ASN A 46 -11.79 28.45 -7.04
N LYS A 47 -11.42 29.39 -7.92
CA LYS A 47 -10.25 29.31 -8.80
C LYS A 47 -8.92 29.06 -8.08
N ASP A 48 -8.88 29.27 -6.77
CA ASP A 48 -7.70 29.08 -5.93
C ASP A 48 -7.68 27.72 -5.20
N ASN A 49 -8.68 26.88 -5.38
CA ASN A 49 -8.75 25.57 -4.71
C ASN A 49 -7.81 24.57 -5.37
N ARG A 50 -6.66 24.36 -4.75
CA ARG A 50 -5.80 23.22 -5.07
C ARG A 50 -6.48 21.93 -4.55
N ILE A 51 -6.57 20.93 -5.43
CA ILE A 51 -7.10 19.61 -5.11
C ILE A 51 -5.94 18.63 -5.06
N LEU A 52 -5.85 17.84 -3.99
CA LEU A 52 -4.92 16.71 -3.88
C LEU A 52 -5.74 15.41 -3.81
N ILE A 53 -5.53 14.53 -4.77
CA ILE A 53 -6.04 13.15 -4.75
C ILE A 53 -5.00 12.31 -4.03
N VAL A 54 -5.44 11.46 -3.08
CA VAL A 54 -4.58 10.57 -2.31
C VAL A 54 -5.08 9.14 -2.43
N THR A 55 -4.18 8.22 -2.79
CA THR A 55 -4.44 6.79 -2.89
C THR A 55 -3.18 5.99 -2.55
N GLU A 56 -3.30 4.66 -2.52
CA GLU A 56 -2.16 3.74 -2.37
C GLU A 56 -1.91 2.98 -3.67
N GLY A 57 -0.68 2.56 -3.91
CA GLY A 57 -0.34 1.65 -5.01
C GLY A 57 -0.89 0.26 -4.75
N ILE A 58 -0.75 -0.23 -3.51
CA ILE A 58 -1.37 -1.47 -3.00
C ILE A 58 -1.90 -1.20 -1.60
N PHE A 59 -3.17 -1.53 -1.36
CA PHE A 59 -3.81 -1.35 -0.06
C PHE A 59 -3.42 -2.43 0.94
N SER A 60 -3.06 -2.00 2.14
CA SER A 60 -2.40 -2.82 3.16
C SER A 60 -3.24 -3.99 3.70
N MET A 61 -4.57 -3.88 3.69
CA MET A 61 -5.48 -4.88 4.26
C MET A 61 -6.21 -5.69 3.21
N ASP A 62 -6.30 -5.18 1.98
CA ASP A 62 -7.05 -5.79 0.88
C ASP A 62 -6.14 -6.43 -0.17
N GLY A 63 -4.87 -6.01 -0.24
CA GLY A 63 -3.88 -6.54 -1.19
C GLY A 63 -4.21 -6.19 -2.64
N ASP A 64 -5.17 -5.31 -2.87
CA ASP A 64 -5.60 -4.82 -4.18
C ASP A 64 -4.96 -3.48 -4.55
N SER A 65 -5.15 -3.06 -5.78
CA SER A 65 -4.64 -1.81 -6.36
C SER A 65 -5.79 -1.07 -7.05
N PRO A 66 -5.78 0.28 -7.03
CA PRO A 66 -6.74 1.06 -7.79
C PRO A 66 -6.40 1.05 -9.29
N ASP A 67 -7.36 1.42 -10.13
CA ASP A 67 -7.09 1.78 -11.53
C ASP A 67 -6.32 3.10 -11.59
N LEU A 68 -4.98 3.02 -11.55
CA LEU A 68 -4.08 4.16 -11.59
C LEU A 68 -4.18 4.94 -12.90
N TYR A 69 -4.47 4.28 -14.04
CA TYR A 69 -4.70 4.98 -15.32
C TYR A 69 -5.90 5.91 -15.24
N LYS A 70 -7.02 5.41 -14.69
CA LYS A 70 -8.23 6.22 -14.52
C LYS A 70 -7.99 7.37 -13.53
N ILE A 71 -7.25 7.14 -12.43
CA ILE A 71 -6.90 8.20 -11.47
C ILE A 71 -6.05 9.28 -12.13
N VAL A 72 -5.02 8.92 -12.89
CA VAL A 72 -4.16 9.86 -13.62
C VAL A 72 -4.97 10.66 -14.65
N ASN A 73 -5.91 10.03 -15.35
CA ASN A 73 -6.81 10.73 -16.29
C ASN A 73 -7.72 11.73 -15.55
N LEU A 74 -8.28 11.36 -14.41
CA LEU A 74 -9.06 12.26 -13.57
C LEU A 74 -8.20 13.42 -13.04
N LYS A 75 -6.99 13.13 -12.55
CA LYS A 75 -6.03 14.16 -12.14
C LYS A 75 -5.82 15.20 -13.24
N LYS A 76 -5.54 14.74 -14.48
CA LYS A 76 -5.33 15.63 -15.64
C LYS A 76 -6.60 16.42 -15.98
N LYS A 77 -7.74 15.75 -16.05
CA LYS A 77 -9.04 16.37 -16.38
C LYS A 77 -9.42 17.51 -15.43
N TYR A 78 -9.16 17.35 -14.15
CA TYR A 78 -9.56 18.30 -13.12
C TYR A 78 -8.40 19.17 -12.59
N ASN A 79 -7.24 19.14 -13.24
CA ASN A 79 -6.03 19.87 -12.84
C ASN A 79 -5.71 19.69 -11.35
N ALA A 80 -5.81 18.46 -10.87
CA ALA A 80 -5.53 18.08 -9.48
C ALA A 80 -4.08 17.63 -9.32
N LEU A 81 -3.59 17.61 -8.09
CA LEU A 81 -2.36 16.94 -7.68
C LEU A 81 -2.66 15.49 -7.30
N LEU A 82 -1.68 14.61 -7.41
CA LEU A 82 -1.78 13.20 -7.07
C LEU A 82 -0.65 12.79 -6.12
N LEU A 83 -1.02 12.20 -4.97
CA LEU A 83 -0.12 11.49 -4.08
C LEU A 83 -0.46 10.01 -4.12
N VAL A 84 0.56 9.17 -4.35
CA VAL A 84 0.44 7.72 -4.27
C VAL A 84 1.39 7.19 -3.21
N ASP A 85 0.85 6.44 -2.26
CA ASP A 85 1.61 5.72 -1.26
C ASP A 85 1.98 4.33 -1.81
N GLU A 86 3.26 4.14 -2.06
CA GLU A 86 3.84 2.90 -2.59
C GLU A 86 4.41 2.00 -1.48
N ALA A 87 4.06 2.22 -0.22
CA ALA A 87 4.64 1.49 0.91
C ALA A 87 4.51 -0.03 0.81
N HIS A 88 3.48 -0.54 0.12
CA HIS A 88 3.25 -1.97 -0.09
C HIS A 88 3.57 -2.48 -1.49
N SER A 89 3.98 -1.62 -2.40
CA SER A 89 4.38 -1.95 -3.77
C SER A 89 5.86 -1.67 -4.04
N PHE A 90 6.46 -0.72 -3.33
CA PHE A 90 7.87 -0.41 -3.39
C PHE A 90 8.72 -1.63 -3.00
N GLY A 91 9.73 -1.94 -3.81
CA GLY A 91 10.60 -3.10 -3.67
C GLY A 91 10.05 -4.39 -4.28
N ILE A 92 8.75 -4.46 -4.60
CA ILE A 92 8.11 -5.68 -5.12
C ILE A 92 7.45 -5.51 -6.50
N CYS A 93 6.96 -4.34 -6.86
CA CYS A 93 6.30 -4.09 -8.15
C CYS A 93 7.12 -3.18 -9.04
N GLY A 94 6.91 -3.31 -10.35
CA GLY A 94 7.53 -2.45 -11.35
C GLY A 94 9.00 -2.72 -11.62
N GLU A 95 9.53 -2.01 -12.60
CA GLU A 95 10.94 -2.10 -12.99
C GLU A 95 11.84 -1.82 -11.79
N ILE A 96 12.78 -2.72 -11.52
CA ILE A 96 13.71 -2.69 -10.37
C ILE A 96 13.04 -2.35 -9.02
N GLY A 97 11.77 -2.74 -8.85
CA GLY A 97 11.04 -2.54 -7.59
C GLY A 97 10.60 -1.10 -7.32
N LYS A 98 10.44 -0.26 -8.32
CA LYS A 98 10.05 1.16 -8.14
C LYS A 98 8.61 1.38 -7.69
N GLY A 99 7.78 0.34 -7.68
CA GLY A 99 6.39 0.40 -7.24
C GLY A 99 5.35 0.28 -8.35
N LYS A 100 4.09 0.39 -7.99
CA LYS A 100 2.95 0.15 -8.89
C LYS A 100 2.82 1.20 -9.99
N LEU A 101 3.11 2.47 -9.70
CA LEU A 101 3.16 3.52 -10.72
C LEU A 101 4.19 3.20 -11.80
N SER A 102 5.36 2.68 -11.42
CA SER A 102 6.41 2.28 -12.37
C SER A 102 5.98 1.10 -13.24
N GLU A 103 5.27 0.12 -12.67
CA GLU A 103 4.73 -1.03 -13.40
C GLU A 103 3.85 -0.62 -14.58
N TYR A 104 3.11 0.48 -14.41
CA TYR A 104 2.23 1.04 -15.43
C TYR A 104 2.82 2.21 -16.23
N ASN A 105 4.11 2.54 -16.04
CA ASN A 105 4.76 3.71 -16.64
C ASN A 105 4.04 5.04 -16.32
N LEU A 106 3.54 5.19 -15.10
CA LEU A 106 2.78 6.35 -14.63
C LEU A 106 3.52 7.21 -13.62
N SER A 107 4.78 6.90 -13.26
CA SER A 107 5.55 7.61 -12.22
C SER A 107 5.63 9.12 -12.47
N GLU A 108 5.84 9.55 -13.72
CA GLU A 108 5.91 10.97 -14.10
C GLU A 108 4.58 11.73 -13.94
N HIS A 109 3.49 11.00 -13.72
CA HIS A 109 2.15 11.57 -13.57
C HIS A 109 1.73 11.79 -12.12
N ALA A 110 2.44 11.23 -11.15
CA ALA A 110 2.24 11.53 -9.74
C ALA A 110 3.06 12.75 -9.32
N ASP A 111 2.49 13.62 -8.51
CA ASP A 111 3.19 14.79 -7.97
C ASP A 111 3.99 14.42 -6.72
N PHE A 112 3.51 13.42 -5.98
CA PHE A 112 4.15 12.89 -4.79
C PHE A 112 4.07 11.37 -4.80
N ILE A 113 5.21 10.70 -4.67
CA ILE A 113 5.31 9.25 -4.50
C ILE A 113 5.94 9.02 -3.13
N MET A 114 5.21 8.39 -2.23
CA MET A 114 5.70 8.05 -0.90
C MET A 114 6.08 6.58 -0.84
N ALA A 115 7.20 6.26 -0.22
CA ALA A 115 7.59 4.90 0.10
C ALA A 115 8.21 4.83 1.50
N THR A 116 8.13 3.66 2.14
CA THR A 116 8.74 3.42 3.45
C THR A 116 9.88 2.42 3.34
N PHE A 117 10.92 2.64 4.13
CA PHE A 117 12.06 1.72 4.23
C PHE A 117 11.83 0.60 5.26
N GLY A 118 10.76 0.70 6.06
CA GLY A 118 10.43 -0.28 7.12
C GLY A 118 9.81 -1.59 6.62
N LYS A 119 9.70 -1.81 5.31
CA LYS A 119 9.14 -3.03 4.70
C LYS A 119 10.18 -3.70 3.81
N SER A 120 10.07 -3.59 2.49
CA SER A 120 10.96 -4.25 1.54
C SER A 120 12.44 -3.86 1.66
N ALA A 121 12.74 -2.62 2.05
CA ALA A 121 14.12 -2.17 2.23
C ALA A 121 14.74 -2.60 3.57
N GLY A 122 13.99 -3.22 4.50
CA GLY A 122 14.51 -3.79 5.75
C GLY A 122 15.15 -2.79 6.71
N ALA A 123 14.79 -1.49 6.63
CA ALA A 123 15.38 -0.43 7.41
C ALA A 123 14.30 0.44 8.09
N ALA A 124 14.65 1.61 8.58
CA ALA A 124 13.69 2.57 9.13
C ALA A 124 13.66 3.86 8.30
N GLY A 125 12.54 4.59 8.37
CA GLY A 125 12.34 5.84 7.67
C GLY A 125 11.43 5.74 6.47
N ALA A 126 11.29 6.85 5.76
CA ALA A 126 10.45 6.97 4.59
C ALA A 126 11.03 8.03 3.63
N VAL A 127 10.57 8.00 2.41
CA VAL A 127 10.93 8.96 1.37
C VAL A 127 9.67 9.47 0.67
N THR A 128 9.68 10.73 0.28
CA THR A 128 8.71 11.29 -0.66
C THR A 128 9.47 11.79 -1.88
N ALA A 129 9.28 11.12 -3.00
CA ALA A 129 9.79 11.55 -4.29
C ALA A 129 8.82 12.58 -4.89
N THR A 130 9.36 13.70 -5.35
CA THR A 130 8.57 14.80 -5.90
C THR A 130 9.46 15.76 -6.72
N SER A 131 8.84 16.72 -7.44
CA SER A 131 9.60 17.74 -8.15
C SER A 131 10.43 18.64 -7.23
N LYS A 132 11.48 19.26 -7.76
CA LYS A 132 12.34 20.18 -6.99
C LYS A 132 11.55 21.26 -6.27
N ILE A 133 10.55 21.85 -6.93
CA ILE A 133 9.72 22.92 -6.36
C ILE A 133 8.95 22.43 -5.15
N TRP A 134 8.32 21.28 -5.24
CA TRP A 134 7.59 20.68 -4.11
C TRP A 134 8.52 20.24 -2.99
N ARG A 135 9.68 19.65 -3.31
CA ARG A 135 10.70 19.31 -2.33
C ARG A 135 11.14 20.53 -1.53
N ASP A 136 11.47 21.61 -2.21
CA ASP A 136 11.94 22.84 -1.57
C ASP A 136 10.83 23.46 -0.71
N LEU A 137 9.57 23.38 -1.14
CA LEU A 137 8.42 23.78 -0.32
C LEU A 137 8.28 22.92 0.95
N ILE A 138 8.37 21.59 0.82
CA ILE A 138 8.27 20.65 1.95
C ILE A 138 9.37 20.93 2.97
N ILE A 139 10.63 21.04 2.54
CA ILE A 139 11.78 21.33 3.41
C ILE A 139 11.56 22.62 4.21
N ASN A 140 10.94 23.64 3.61
CA ASN A 140 10.77 24.95 4.23
C ASN A 140 9.43 25.13 4.97
N LYS A 141 8.46 24.22 4.84
CA LYS A 141 7.11 24.40 5.37
C LYS A 141 6.58 23.20 6.17
N ALA A 142 7.08 21.99 5.94
CA ALA A 142 6.59 20.82 6.64
C ALA A 142 7.08 20.79 8.08
N ARG A 143 6.19 21.08 9.02
CA ARG A 143 6.52 21.15 10.44
C ARG A 143 7.06 19.81 10.97
N SER A 144 6.51 18.69 10.53
CA SER A 144 6.96 17.35 10.90
C SER A 144 8.37 17.04 10.42
N PHE A 145 8.84 17.69 9.34
CA PHE A 145 10.21 17.59 8.86
C PHE A 145 11.15 18.54 9.62
N ILE A 146 10.73 19.81 9.76
CA ILE A 146 11.57 20.88 10.33
C ILE A 146 11.86 20.64 11.81
N TYR A 147 10.84 20.19 12.57
CA TYR A 147 10.90 20.04 14.03
C TYR A 147 11.11 18.61 14.49
N SER A 148 11.59 17.75 13.61
CA SER A 148 11.98 16.37 13.95
C SER A 148 13.48 16.25 14.09
N THR A 149 13.92 15.40 15.03
CA THR A 149 15.32 15.01 15.14
C THR A 149 15.73 14.20 13.92
N ALA A 150 16.92 14.43 13.41
CA ALA A 150 17.46 13.68 12.28
C ALA A 150 17.56 12.17 12.61
N PRO A 151 17.30 11.28 11.62
CA PRO A 151 17.51 9.85 11.80
C PRO A 151 18.97 9.54 12.09
N MET A 152 19.22 8.40 12.76
CA MET A 152 20.57 7.96 13.02
C MET A 152 21.29 7.63 11.70
N PRO A 153 22.59 7.96 11.57
CA PRO A 153 23.39 7.62 10.38
C PRO A 153 23.34 6.12 10.02
N SER A 154 23.30 5.24 11.03
CA SER A 154 23.17 3.79 10.83
C SER A 154 21.85 3.40 10.15
N GLN A 155 20.75 4.07 10.47
CA GLN A 155 19.46 3.84 9.79
C GLN A 155 19.53 4.30 8.32
N ALA A 156 20.15 5.44 8.05
CA ALA A 156 20.33 5.93 6.69
C ALA A 156 21.24 5.00 5.88
N ALA A 157 22.30 4.47 6.47
CA ALA A 157 23.18 3.50 5.83
C ALA A 157 22.46 2.19 5.52
N ALA A 158 21.68 1.66 6.48
CA ALA A 158 20.88 0.46 6.27
C ALA A 158 19.85 0.65 5.15
N ALA A 159 19.15 1.80 5.13
CA ALA A 159 18.20 2.13 4.06
C ALA A 159 18.89 2.22 2.69
N SER A 160 20.08 2.84 2.62
CA SER A 160 20.88 2.91 1.39
C SER A 160 21.27 1.54 0.87
N GLU A 161 21.68 0.63 1.76
CA GLU A 161 22.03 -0.74 1.38
C GLU A 161 20.81 -1.54 0.93
N GLY A 162 19.68 -1.43 1.65
CA GLY A 162 18.43 -2.05 1.23
C GLY A 162 17.95 -1.56 -0.14
N LEU A 163 18.14 -0.26 -0.45
CA LEU A 163 17.84 0.30 -1.77
C LEU A 163 18.72 -0.28 -2.88
N LYS A 164 20.02 -0.48 -2.61
CA LYS A 164 20.92 -1.12 -3.59
C LYS A 164 20.47 -2.55 -3.88
N ILE A 165 20.24 -3.36 -2.84
CA ILE A 165 19.75 -4.73 -3.00
C ILE A 165 18.48 -4.77 -3.84
N ILE A 166 17.50 -3.87 -3.60
CA ILE A 166 16.27 -3.79 -4.37
C ILE A 166 16.53 -3.53 -5.86
N GLN A 167 17.53 -2.71 -6.20
CA GLN A 167 17.82 -2.28 -7.56
C GLN A 167 18.73 -3.24 -8.33
N GLU A 168 19.46 -4.09 -7.65
CA GLU A 168 20.43 -5.04 -8.22
C GLU A 168 19.79 -6.39 -8.60
N ASP A 169 20.60 -7.28 -9.16
CA ASP A 169 20.16 -8.63 -9.58
C ASP A 169 19.58 -9.44 -8.43
N GLU A 170 20.11 -9.30 -7.23
CA GLU A 170 19.55 -9.95 -6.04
C GLU A 170 18.09 -9.53 -5.79
N GLY A 171 17.78 -8.26 -5.94
CA GLY A 171 16.41 -7.75 -5.83
C GLY A 171 15.48 -8.35 -6.90
N ASN A 172 15.97 -8.53 -8.13
CA ASN A 172 15.23 -9.20 -9.19
C ASN A 172 14.93 -10.66 -8.82
N LEU A 173 15.95 -11.42 -8.41
CA LEU A 173 15.79 -12.82 -7.98
C LEU A 173 14.81 -12.95 -6.80
N ARG A 174 14.84 -12.03 -5.83
CA ARG A 174 13.89 -12.01 -4.72
C ARG A 174 12.46 -11.73 -5.18
N ARG A 175 12.25 -10.82 -6.12
CA ARG A 175 10.93 -10.54 -6.70
C ARG A 175 10.39 -11.75 -7.47
N GLU A 176 11.20 -12.40 -8.30
CA GLU A 176 10.83 -13.64 -9.01
C GLU A 176 10.46 -14.76 -8.04
N LYS A 177 11.22 -14.91 -6.95
CA LYS A 177 10.91 -15.91 -5.93
C LYS A 177 9.62 -15.59 -5.19
N LEU A 178 9.38 -14.32 -4.81
CA LEU A 178 8.14 -13.87 -4.20
C LEU A 178 6.95 -14.13 -5.15
N ASP A 179 7.10 -13.80 -6.41
CA ASP A 179 6.10 -14.04 -7.46
C ASP A 179 5.75 -15.53 -7.58
N SER A 180 6.77 -16.38 -7.62
CA SER A 180 6.60 -17.83 -7.61
C SER A 180 5.85 -18.33 -6.37
N ASN A 181 6.18 -17.82 -5.19
CA ASN A 181 5.51 -18.16 -3.93
C ASN A 181 4.04 -17.75 -3.93
N ILE A 182 3.72 -16.55 -4.43
CA ILE A 182 2.34 -16.06 -4.56
C ILE A 182 1.55 -16.97 -5.52
N ASN A 183 2.12 -17.26 -6.68
CA ASN A 183 1.48 -18.11 -7.68
C ASN A 183 1.24 -19.53 -7.17
N LEU A 184 2.22 -20.11 -6.48
CA LEU A 184 2.09 -21.45 -5.88
C LEU A 184 0.94 -21.50 -4.86
N LEU A 185 0.89 -20.52 -3.94
CA LEU A 185 -0.18 -20.46 -2.93
C LEU A 185 -1.55 -20.27 -3.58
N CYS A 186 -1.69 -19.30 -4.47
CA CYS A 186 -2.96 -19.02 -5.13
C CYS A 186 -3.46 -20.19 -5.97
N THR A 187 -2.55 -20.89 -6.68
CA THR A 187 -2.90 -22.10 -7.44
C THR A 187 -3.40 -23.23 -6.52
N LYS A 188 -2.69 -23.51 -5.43
CA LYS A 188 -3.08 -24.55 -4.48
C LYS A 188 -4.43 -24.27 -3.81
N LEU A 189 -4.71 -23.00 -3.53
CA LEU A 189 -5.95 -22.57 -2.87
C LEU A 189 -7.08 -22.22 -3.84
N ASN A 190 -6.84 -22.27 -5.15
CA ASN A 190 -7.78 -21.83 -6.19
C ASN A 190 -8.28 -20.39 -5.95
N LEU A 191 -7.37 -19.49 -5.56
CA LEU A 191 -7.68 -18.09 -5.27
C LEU A 191 -7.16 -17.15 -6.37
N LYS A 192 -7.85 -16.03 -6.54
CA LYS A 192 -7.34 -14.94 -7.39
C LYS A 192 -6.04 -14.41 -6.81
N ARG A 193 -5.06 -14.20 -7.67
CA ARG A 193 -3.79 -13.59 -7.30
C ARG A 193 -3.99 -12.15 -6.80
N PRO A 194 -3.37 -11.75 -5.67
CA PRO A 194 -3.33 -10.37 -5.21
C PRO A 194 -2.37 -9.53 -6.08
N GLU A 195 -2.45 -8.21 -5.93
CA GLU A 195 -1.62 -7.25 -6.65
C GLU A 195 -0.18 -7.14 -6.09
N GLY A 196 0.09 -7.77 -4.96
CA GLY A 196 1.39 -7.80 -4.29
C GLY A 196 1.50 -8.96 -3.31
N ALA A 197 2.30 -8.80 -2.26
CA ALA A 197 2.62 -9.84 -1.30
C ALA A 197 1.52 -10.15 -0.26
N ILE A 198 0.39 -9.46 -0.31
CA ILE A 198 -0.67 -9.53 0.70
C ILE A 198 -1.86 -10.29 0.13
N LEU A 199 -2.21 -11.42 0.75
CA LEU A 199 -3.38 -12.24 0.42
C LEU A 199 -4.35 -12.22 1.62
N PRO A 200 -5.47 -11.48 1.54
CA PRO A 200 -6.49 -11.51 2.58
C PRO A 200 -7.40 -12.73 2.41
N ILE A 201 -7.61 -13.47 3.49
CA ILE A 201 -8.62 -14.54 3.58
C ILE A 201 -9.80 -14.01 4.36
N MET A 202 -10.89 -13.72 3.68
CA MET A 202 -12.08 -13.13 4.27
C MET A 202 -12.79 -14.13 5.19
N VAL A 203 -13.02 -13.75 6.44
CA VAL A 203 -13.71 -14.56 7.46
C VAL A 203 -15.08 -13.96 7.81
N GLY A 204 -15.14 -12.62 7.92
CA GLY A 204 -16.34 -11.88 8.29
C GLY A 204 -16.44 -11.66 9.79
N GLU A 205 -16.61 -12.73 10.58
CA GLU A 205 -16.75 -12.67 12.03
C GLU A 205 -15.41 -12.46 12.75
N GLU A 206 -15.39 -11.57 13.75
CA GLU A 206 -14.18 -11.20 14.48
C GLU A 206 -13.66 -12.36 15.36
N SER A 207 -14.55 -13.03 16.09
CA SER A 207 -14.24 -14.19 16.94
C SER A 207 -13.66 -15.34 16.12
N ALA A 208 -14.28 -15.66 15.00
CA ALA A 208 -13.82 -16.72 14.10
C ALA A 208 -12.43 -16.40 13.52
N SER A 209 -12.17 -15.13 13.17
CA SER A 209 -10.86 -14.73 12.68
C SER A 209 -9.76 -14.88 13.72
N ILE A 210 -10.05 -14.60 14.99
CA ILE A 210 -9.10 -14.79 16.10
C ILE A 210 -8.83 -16.29 16.30
N GLU A 211 -9.88 -17.13 16.31
CA GLU A 211 -9.75 -18.58 16.46
C GLU A 211 -8.87 -19.17 15.33
N ILE A 212 -9.11 -18.76 14.08
CA ILE A 212 -8.31 -19.20 12.94
C ILE A 212 -6.85 -18.76 13.09
N SER A 213 -6.60 -17.49 13.47
CA SER A 213 -5.25 -16.97 13.67
C SER A 213 -4.51 -17.77 14.76
N ASN A 214 -5.17 -18.13 15.86
CA ASN A 214 -4.59 -18.92 16.93
C ASN A 214 -4.26 -20.36 16.45
N LYS A 215 -5.16 -21.01 15.73
CA LYS A 215 -4.92 -22.36 15.15
C LYS A 215 -3.73 -22.34 14.18
N LEU A 216 -3.61 -21.31 13.35
CA LEU A 216 -2.46 -21.15 12.46
C LEU A 216 -1.17 -20.96 13.27
N PHE A 217 -1.21 -20.16 14.32
CA PHE A 217 -0.06 -19.94 15.21
C PHE A 217 0.39 -21.22 15.92
N GLU A 218 -0.54 -22.04 16.43
CA GLU A 218 -0.27 -23.36 17.00
C GLU A 218 0.36 -24.33 15.99
N SER A 219 0.09 -24.12 14.70
CA SER A 219 0.69 -24.86 13.59
C SER A 219 2.01 -24.24 13.08
N GLY A 220 2.57 -23.25 13.80
CA GLY A 220 3.83 -22.59 13.44
C GLY A 220 3.69 -21.50 12.37
N ILE A 221 2.47 -21.06 12.06
CA ILE A 221 2.20 -20.04 11.02
C ILE A 221 1.71 -18.76 11.67
N TYR A 222 2.49 -17.68 11.50
CA TYR A 222 2.08 -16.35 11.95
C TYR A 222 1.27 -15.64 10.86
N ALA A 223 -0.06 -15.65 10.99
CA ALA A 223 -0.99 -14.92 10.12
C ALA A 223 -2.04 -14.20 10.99
N PRO A 224 -1.90 -12.88 11.17
CA PRO A 224 -2.74 -12.13 12.10
C PRO A 224 -4.19 -11.98 11.63
N ALA A 225 -5.12 -12.04 12.60
CA ALA A 225 -6.50 -11.66 12.42
C ALA A 225 -6.63 -10.13 12.33
N ILE A 226 -7.09 -9.62 11.22
CA ILE A 226 -7.40 -8.20 11.03
C ILE A 226 -8.90 -8.01 11.24
N ARG A 227 -9.27 -7.15 12.18
CA ARG A 227 -10.65 -6.92 12.62
C ARG A 227 -10.88 -5.44 12.95
N TYR A 228 -12.09 -5.09 13.34
CA TYR A 228 -12.41 -3.75 13.82
C TYR A 228 -11.43 -3.35 14.98
N PRO A 229 -10.91 -2.09 15.01
CA PRO A 229 -11.27 -0.95 14.13
C PRO A 229 -10.44 -0.85 12.84
N THR A 230 -9.48 -1.74 12.58
CA THR A 230 -8.61 -1.69 11.39
C THR A 230 -9.42 -1.88 10.10
N VAL A 231 -10.43 -2.75 10.14
CA VAL A 231 -11.39 -2.96 9.03
C VAL A 231 -12.81 -2.80 9.57
N ALA A 232 -13.80 -2.66 8.67
CA ALA A 232 -15.18 -2.50 9.08
C ALA A 232 -15.70 -3.76 9.82
N ARG A 233 -16.72 -3.59 10.69
CA ARG A 233 -17.41 -4.71 11.33
C ARG A 233 -17.97 -5.66 10.28
N GLY A 234 -17.88 -6.97 10.53
CA GLY A 234 -18.27 -8.01 9.58
C GLY A 234 -17.32 -8.20 8.40
N SER A 235 -16.14 -7.56 8.42
CA SER A 235 -15.10 -7.66 7.38
C SER A 235 -13.78 -8.20 7.92
N ALA A 236 -13.82 -8.94 9.04
CA ALA A 236 -12.64 -9.54 9.62
C ALA A 236 -12.01 -10.54 8.65
N ARG A 237 -10.71 -10.64 8.67
CA ARG A 237 -9.91 -11.46 7.75
C ARG A 237 -8.62 -11.95 8.39
N ILE A 238 -8.06 -13.00 7.85
CA ILE A 238 -6.68 -13.39 8.08
C ILE A 238 -5.82 -12.74 7.02
N ARG A 239 -4.77 -12.01 7.43
CA ARG A 239 -3.84 -11.35 6.51
C ARG A 239 -2.59 -12.20 6.32
N ILE A 240 -2.53 -12.92 5.22
CA ILE A 240 -1.33 -13.64 4.84
C ILE A 240 -0.39 -12.67 4.13
N THR A 241 0.86 -12.61 4.59
CA THR A 241 1.91 -11.83 3.94
C THR A 241 3.02 -12.77 3.51
N LEU A 242 3.27 -12.82 2.21
CA LEU A 242 4.31 -13.67 1.64
C LEU A 242 5.66 -12.94 1.57
N SER A 243 6.74 -13.72 1.61
CA SER A 243 8.11 -13.26 1.48
C SER A 243 8.86 -14.11 0.46
N SER A 244 9.90 -13.55 -0.13
CA SER A 244 10.87 -14.29 -0.95
C SER A 244 11.62 -15.35 -0.17
N ASP A 245 11.73 -15.21 1.16
CA ASP A 245 12.44 -16.14 2.03
C ASP A 245 11.63 -17.41 2.34
N HIS A 246 10.32 -17.41 2.07
CA HIS A 246 9.51 -18.62 2.20
C HIS A 246 9.95 -19.67 1.17
N THR A 247 10.13 -20.90 1.64
CA THR A 247 10.39 -22.06 0.79
C THR A 247 9.10 -22.58 0.18
N ASN A 248 9.21 -23.37 -0.89
CA ASN A 248 8.04 -24.05 -1.47
C ASN A 248 7.35 -24.98 -0.45
N THR A 249 8.11 -25.55 0.49
CA THR A 249 7.59 -26.36 1.59
C THR A 249 6.70 -25.51 2.50
N ASN A 250 7.18 -24.35 2.94
CA ASN A 250 6.38 -23.43 3.79
C ASN A 250 5.07 -23.03 3.10
N ILE A 251 5.10 -22.73 1.80
CA ILE A 251 3.91 -22.36 1.04
C ILE A 251 2.93 -23.55 0.91
N THR A 252 3.47 -24.76 0.71
CA THR A 252 2.66 -25.98 0.62
C THR A 252 2.00 -26.31 1.96
N GLU A 253 2.76 -26.29 3.04
CA GLU A 253 2.24 -26.52 4.41
C GLU A 253 1.15 -25.51 4.78
N LEU A 254 1.37 -24.22 4.46
CA LEU A 254 0.33 -23.21 4.68
C LEU A 254 -0.95 -23.54 3.91
N ALA A 255 -0.82 -23.90 2.61
CA ALA A 255 -1.98 -24.24 1.79
C ALA A 255 -2.72 -25.47 2.35
N ASP A 256 -2.00 -26.52 2.71
CA ASP A 256 -2.57 -27.77 3.23
C ASP A 256 -3.29 -27.53 4.56
N ILE A 257 -2.76 -26.70 5.45
CA ILE A 257 -3.40 -26.31 6.71
C ILE A 257 -4.68 -25.51 6.45
N LEU A 258 -4.64 -24.53 5.56
CA LEU A 258 -5.81 -23.72 5.21
C LEU A 258 -6.95 -24.55 4.61
N LEU A 259 -6.62 -25.57 3.81
CA LEU A 259 -7.60 -26.48 3.20
C LEU A 259 -8.12 -27.49 4.22
N SER A 260 -7.24 -28.16 4.98
CA SER A 260 -7.63 -29.20 5.95
C SER A 260 -8.50 -28.65 7.08
N GLN A 261 -8.26 -27.43 7.51
CA GLN A 261 -9.05 -26.73 8.53
C GLN A 261 -10.30 -26.05 7.97
N LYS A 262 -10.58 -26.20 6.65
CA LYS A 262 -11.72 -25.59 5.96
C LYS A 262 -11.82 -24.08 6.15
N ILE A 263 -10.68 -23.41 6.26
CA ILE A 263 -10.58 -21.95 6.38
C ILE A 263 -10.92 -21.33 5.03
N ILE A 264 -10.58 -22.01 3.95
CA ILE A 264 -10.95 -21.69 2.57
C ILE A 264 -11.87 -22.80 2.06
N LYS A 265 -12.95 -22.41 1.37
CA LYS A 265 -13.95 -23.34 0.80
C LYS A 265 -13.58 -23.72 -0.63
#